data_22bdeaf2b704c535d37627a7c4e4611a
#
_entry.id   22bdeaf2b704c535d37627a7c4e4611a
#
_cell.length_a   1.000
_cell.length_b   1.000
_cell.length_c   1.000
_cell.angle_alpha   90.00
_cell.angle_beta   90.00
_cell.angle_gamma   90.00
#
_symmetry.space_group_name_H-M   'P 1'
#
loop_
_entity.id
_entity.type
_entity.pdbx_description
1 polymer ?
#
loop_
_entity_poly.entity_id
_entity_poly.type
_entity_poly.pdbx_seq_one_letter_code
_entity_poly.pdbx_strand_id
1 'polypeptide(L)'
;MNKIILDFGGKPREFHFGLGFIGKMLEETNTNMIDFDKVRLENPFKWIPLMMFYSLSYSVNRKGEIADFDLFDVTDWIDELPADSKVLFDFNNAFTHSLVKNVPSLPENSNQPKKKQTGKKM
;
A
#
# COMPACT_ATOMS: atom_id res chain seq x y z
N MET A 1 7.84 -11.39 1.41
CA MET A 1 8.36 -10.47 0.39
C MET A 1 7.54 -9.19 0.39
N ASN A 2 8.20 -8.06 0.25
CA ASN A 2 7.51 -6.77 0.37
C ASN A 2 7.35 -6.06 -0.97
N LYS A 3 7.09 -6.82 -2.02
CA LYS A 3 6.83 -6.26 -3.34
C LYS A 3 5.95 -7.21 -4.14
N ILE A 4 5.30 -6.65 -5.17
CA ILE A 4 4.46 -7.45 -6.07
C ILE A 4 4.56 -6.83 -7.47
N ILE A 5 4.46 -7.66 -8.50
CA ILE A 5 4.43 -7.20 -9.87
C ILE A 5 3.04 -7.45 -10.43
N LEU A 6 2.42 -6.39 -10.94
CA LEU A 6 1.07 -6.46 -11.51
C LEU A 6 1.06 -5.75 -12.85
N ASP A 7 0.22 -6.22 -13.76
CA ASP A 7 -0.02 -5.52 -15.03
C ASP A 7 -0.86 -4.29 -14.73
N PHE A 8 -0.28 -3.11 -14.97
CA PHE A 8 -0.91 -1.86 -14.58
C PHE A 8 -0.34 -0.74 -15.43
N GLY A 9 -1.23 0.09 -15.98
CA GLY A 9 -0.77 1.17 -16.84
C GLY A 9 -0.10 0.67 -18.11
N GLY A 10 -0.58 -0.42 -18.67
CA GLY A 10 -0.14 -0.91 -19.96
C GLY A 10 1.06 -1.84 -19.96
N LYS A 11 1.61 -2.17 -18.81
CA LYS A 11 2.77 -3.06 -18.72
C LYS A 11 2.92 -3.60 -17.29
N PRO A 12 3.75 -4.65 -17.12
CA PRO A 12 4.06 -5.11 -15.75
C PRO A 12 4.79 -4.02 -14.98
N ARG A 13 4.36 -3.78 -13.75
CA ARG A 13 4.98 -2.79 -12.88
C ARG A 13 5.19 -3.38 -11.50
N GLU A 14 6.32 -2.98 -10.89
CA GLU A 14 6.68 -3.46 -9.56
C GLU A 14 6.23 -2.44 -8.51
N PHE A 15 5.45 -2.91 -7.55
CA PHE A 15 5.05 -2.13 -6.39
C PHE A 15 5.92 -2.58 -5.24
N HIS A 16 6.65 -1.68 -4.63
CA HIS A 16 7.58 -2.02 -3.55
C HIS A 16 7.09 -1.42 -2.25
N PHE A 17 6.80 -2.31 -1.30
CA PHE A 17 6.33 -1.92 0.03
C PHE A 17 7.51 -2.01 1.00
N GLY A 18 7.74 -1.21 1.84
CA GLY A 18 8.82 -1.25 2.80
C GLY A 18 8.71 -0.04 3.70
N LEU A 19 9.54 0.03 4.70
CA LEU A 19 9.48 1.16 5.62
C LEU A 19 9.74 2.48 4.91
N GLY A 20 10.62 2.47 3.89
CA GLY A 20 10.93 3.68 3.14
C GLY A 20 9.73 4.21 2.38
N PHE A 21 8.97 3.30 1.76
CA PHE A 21 7.73 3.68 1.06
C PHE A 21 6.71 4.24 2.05
N ILE A 22 6.49 3.54 3.16
CA ILE A 22 5.52 3.97 4.15
C ILE A 22 5.93 5.31 4.76
N GLY A 23 7.19 5.46 5.13
CA GLY A 23 7.69 6.69 5.72
C GLY A 23 7.52 7.88 4.81
N LYS A 24 7.88 7.71 3.52
CA LYS A 24 7.75 8.80 2.56
C LYS A 24 6.29 9.18 2.33
N MET A 25 5.43 8.19 2.19
CA MET A 25 4.01 8.44 1.98
C MET A 25 3.40 9.19 3.16
N LEU A 26 3.70 8.75 4.37
CA LEU A 26 3.15 9.40 5.56
C LEU A 26 3.68 10.83 5.71
N GLU A 27 4.96 11.02 5.43
CA GLU A 27 5.55 12.37 5.51
C GLU A 27 4.91 13.33 4.51
N GLU A 28 4.80 12.89 3.26
CA GLU A 28 4.29 13.78 2.20
C GLU A 28 2.79 14.02 2.30
N THR A 29 2.05 13.10 2.91
CA THR A 29 0.62 13.29 3.13
C THR A 29 0.32 13.90 4.51
N ASN A 30 1.36 14.19 5.29
CA ASN A 30 1.23 14.77 6.63
C ASN A 30 0.29 13.93 7.50
N THR A 31 0.50 12.62 7.49
CA THR A 31 -0.36 11.66 8.19
C THR A 31 0.53 10.80 9.09
N ASN A 32 0.06 10.48 10.29
CA ASN A 32 0.78 9.53 11.13
C ASN A 32 0.22 8.13 10.91
N MET A 33 0.93 7.12 11.44
CA MET A 33 0.57 5.74 11.19
C MET A 33 -0.79 5.35 11.76
N ILE A 34 -1.12 5.87 12.92
CA ILE A 34 -2.41 5.56 13.57
C ILE A 34 -3.57 6.11 12.73
N ASP A 35 -3.45 7.37 12.32
CA ASP A 35 -4.48 7.98 11.47
C ASP A 35 -4.56 7.32 10.11
N PHE A 36 -3.41 6.95 9.53
CA PHE A 36 -3.38 6.31 8.23
C PHE A 36 -4.19 5.02 8.20
N ASP A 37 -4.02 4.19 9.22
CA ASP A 37 -4.74 2.91 9.27
C ASP A 37 -6.26 3.12 9.29
N LYS A 38 -6.70 4.23 9.87
CA LYS A 38 -8.11 4.57 9.91
C LYS A 38 -8.59 5.21 8.61
N VAL A 39 -7.88 6.25 8.14
CA VAL A 39 -8.38 7.06 7.02
C VAL A 39 -8.34 6.31 5.69
N ARG A 40 -7.42 5.37 5.51
CA ARG A 40 -7.36 4.61 4.26
C ARG A 40 -8.58 3.71 4.10
N LEU A 41 -9.16 3.28 5.20
CA LEU A 41 -10.38 2.46 5.17
C LEU A 41 -11.63 3.32 5.03
N GLU A 42 -11.59 4.55 5.56
CA GLU A 42 -12.72 5.46 5.47
C GLU A 42 -12.81 6.12 4.09
N ASN A 43 -11.67 6.29 3.43
CA ASN A 43 -11.65 6.98 2.13
C ASN A 43 -10.74 6.26 1.14
N PRO A 44 -11.16 5.09 0.67
CA PRO A 44 -10.32 4.30 -0.24
C PRO A 44 -10.11 4.98 -1.60
N PHE A 45 -11.05 5.81 -2.05
CA PHE A 45 -10.89 6.49 -3.33
C PHE A 45 -9.74 7.48 -3.33
N LYS A 46 -9.39 7.99 -2.16
CA LYS A 46 -8.23 8.88 -2.04
C LYS A 46 -6.96 8.06 -1.81
N TRP A 47 -7.01 7.07 -0.93
CA TRP A 47 -5.79 6.42 -0.44
C TRP A 47 -5.27 5.30 -1.33
N ILE A 48 -6.16 4.60 -2.06
CA ILE A 48 -5.69 3.55 -2.98
C ILE A 48 -4.79 4.14 -4.06
N PRO A 49 -5.18 5.22 -4.76
CA PRO A 49 -4.26 5.81 -5.75
C PRO A 49 -2.96 6.31 -5.13
N LEU A 50 -3.02 6.90 -3.94
CA LEU A 50 -1.81 7.38 -3.27
C LEU A 50 -0.88 6.22 -2.92
N MET A 51 -1.41 5.15 -2.35
CA MET A 51 -0.60 3.99 -2.00
C MET A 51 0.05 3.37 -3.22
N MET A 52 -0.70 3.24 -4.30
CA MET A 52 -0.16 2.69 -5.54
C MET A 52 0.91 3.60 -6.13
N PHE A 53 0.65 4.90 -6.14
CA PHE A 53 1.62 5.86 -6.66
C PHE A 53 2.93 5.83 -5.87
N TYR A 54 2.85 5.87 -4.55
CA TYR A 54 4.06 5.90 -3.73
C TYR A 54 4.83 4.59 -3.79
N SER A 55 4.14 3.45 -3.84
CA SER A 55 4.82 2.16 -3.93
C SER A 55 5.50 1.96 -5.29
N LEU A 56 4.87 2.45 -6.37
CA LEU A 56 5.50 2.42 -7.70
C LEU A 56 6.69 3.36 -7.76
N SER A 57 6.53 4.59 -7.28
CA SER A 57 7.60 5.57 -7.30
C SER A 57 8.80 5.10 -6.48
N TYR A 58 8.53 4.52 -5.32
CA TYR A 58 9.58 4.00 -4.46
C TYR A 58 10.37 2.90 -5.18
N SER A 59 9.66 2.00 -5.86
CA SER A 59 10.30 0.93 -6.62
C SER A 59 11.22 1.47 -7.70
N VAL A 60 10.74 2.45 -8.46
CA VAL A 60 11.52 3.07 -9.54
C VAL A 60 12.74 3.80 -8.98
N ASN A 61 12.54 4.58 -7.93
CA ASN A 61 13.61 5.37 -7.34
C ASN A 61 14.71 4.52 -6.73
N ARG A 62 14.34 3.36 -6.18
CA ARG A 62 15.34 2.44 -5.62
C ARG A 62 16.31 1.93 -6.68
N LYS A 63 15.88 1.90 -7.93
CA LYS A 63 16.73 1.48 -9.06
C LYS A 63 17.55 2.62 -9.63
N GLY A 64 17.51 3.80 -9.00
CA GLY A 64 18.23 4.96 -9.47
C GLY A 64 17.56 5.68 -10.61
N GLU A 65 16.28 5.39 -10.85
CA GLU A 65 15.51 5.99 -11.93
C GLU A 65 14.53 7.00 -11.39
N ILE A 66 14.01 7.82 -12.30
CA ILE A 66 12.97 8.81 -11.97
C ILE A 66 11.66 8.32 -12.56
N ALA A 67 10.59 8.37 -11.76
CA ALA A 67 9.28 7.95 -12.25
C ALA A 67 8.82 8.87 -13.38
N ASP A 68 8.34 8.25 -14.46
CA ASP A 68 7.82 8.98 -15.61
C ASP A 68 6.30 9.06 -15.60
N PHE A 69 5.72 8.97 -14.42
CA PHE A 69 4.27 9.05 -14.20
C PHE A 69 4.01 9.87 -12.93
N ASP A 70 2.80 10.38 -12.84
CA ASP A 70 2.38 11.12 -11.63
C ASP A 70 1.10 10.50 -11.07
N LEU A 71 0.55 11.14 -10.04
CA LEU A 71 -0.65 10.63 -9.40
C LEU A 71 -1.84 10.63 -10.34
N PHE A 72 -1.93 11.61 -11.24
CA PHE A 72 -3.02 11.63 -12.22
C PHE A 72 -2.95 10.42 -13.14
N ASP A 73 -1.74 10.05 -13.58
CA ASP A 73 -1.56 8.87 -14.42
C ASP A 73 -2.02 7.61 -13.71
N VAL A 74 -1.61 7.46 -12.45
CA VAL A 74 -1.99 6.28 -11.65
C VAL A 74 -3.49 6.22 -11.48
N THR A 75 -4.13 7.35 -11.20
CA THR A 75 -5.58 7.41 -11.04
C THR A 75 -6.28 7.01 -12.32
N ASP A 76 -5.79 7.50 -13.48
CA ASP A 76 -6.36 7.13 -14.78
C ASP A 76 -6.23 5.64 -15.04
N TRP A 77 -5.08 5.06 -14.70
CA TRP A 77 -4.86 3.63 -14.90
C TRP A 77 -5.84 2.79 -14.05
N ILE A 78 -6.15 3.26 -12.85
CA ILE A 78 -7.14 2.60 -12.01
C ILE A 78 -8.51 2.67 -12.68
N ASP A 79 -8.88 3.85 -13.19
CA ASP A 79 -10.16 4.03 -13.86
C ASP A 79 -10.29 3.15 -15.09
N GLU A 80 -9.17 2.83 -15.74
CA GLU A 80 -9.16 2.03 -16.96
C GLU A 80 -9.18 0.52 -16.72
N LEU A 81 -9.06 0.09 -15.46
CA LEU A 81 -9.06 -1.33 -15.15
C LEU A 81 -10.42 -1.95 -15.50
N PRO A 82 -10.42 -3.17 -16.10
CA PRO A 82 -11.68 -3.85 -16.35
C PRO A 82 -12.43 -4.16 -15.04
N ALA A 83 -13.75 -4.28 -15.14
CA ALA A 83 -14.58 -4.53 -13.97
C ALA A 83 -14.21 -5.84 -13.24
N ASP A 84 -13.67 -6.81 -13.98
CA ASP A 84 -13.28 -8.10 -13.40
C ASP A 84 -11.80 -8.17 -13.05
N SER A 85 -11.11 -7.02 -13.08
CA SER A 85 -9.68 -6.99 -12.76
C SER A 85 -9.44 -7.32 -11.29
N LYS A 86 -8.38 -8.07 -11.04
CA LYS A 86 -7.96 -8.40 -9.68
C LYS A 86 -6.80 -7.53 -9.20
N VAL A 87 -6.40 -6.52 -9.99
CA VAL A 87 -5.23 -5.72 -9.67
C VAL A 87 -5.37 -5.05 -8.31
N LEU A 88 -6.50 -4.38 -8.06
CA LEU A 88 -6.69 -3.69 -6.77
C LEU A 88 -6.75 -4.67 -5.61
N PHE A 89 -7.40 -5.80 -5.82
CA PHE A 89 -7.49 -6.84 -4.79
C PHE A 89 -6.11 -7.39 -4.45
N ASP A 90 -5.33 -7.73 -5.47
CA ASP A 90 -3.99 -8.29 -5.29
C ASP A 90 -3.05 -7.27 -4.66
N PHE A 91 -3.14 -6.01 -5.09
CA PHE A 91 -2.34 -4.94 -4.51
C PHE A 91 -2.67 -4.79 -3.02
N ASN A 92 -3.94 -4.72 -2.69
CA ASN A 92 -4.36 -4.50 -1.31
C ASN A 92 -3.94 -5.65 -0.40
N ASN A 93 -4.05 -6.89 -0.90
CA ASN A 93 -3.60 -8.05 -0.13
C ASN A 93 -2.10 -8.01 0.12
N ALA A 94 -1.33 -7.70 -0.92
CA ALA A 94 0.12 -7.64 -0.79
C ALA A 94 0.55 -6.52 0.15
N PHE A 95 -0.11 -5.36 0.05
CA PHE A 95 0.17 -4.24 0.93
C PHE A 95 -0.14 -4.59 2.38
N THR A 96 -1.32 -5.15 2.63
CA THR A 96 -1.73 -5.50 3.99
C THR A 96 -0.78 -6.52 4.60
N HIS A 97 -0.41 -7.52 3.84
CA HIS A 97 0.54 -8.53 4.30
C HIS A 97 1.89 -7.90 4.65
N SER A 98 2.38 -7.02 3.78
CA SER A 98 3.64 -6.32 4.01
C SER A 98 3.58 -5.43 5.24
N LEU A 99 2.45 -4.75 5.44
CA LEU A 99 2.27 -3.84 6.56
C LEU A 99 2.38 -4.59 7.89
N VAL A 100 1.68 -5.70 8.01
CA VAL A 100 1.73 -6.51 9.23
C VAL A 100 3.14 -7.01 9.51
N LYS A 101 3.85 -7.42 8.47
CA LYS A 101 5.17 -7.99 8.61
C LYS A 101 6.25 -6.96 8.91
N ASN A 102 6.14 -5.78 8.28
CA ASN A 102 7.19 -4.76 8.35
C ASN A 102 6.91 -3.67 9.38
N VAL A 103 5.73 -3.63 9.97
CA VAL A 103 5.37 -2.67 11.01
C VAL A 103 4.74 -3.44 12.16
N PRO A 104 5.57 -4.18 12.92
CA PRO A 104 5.05 -5.11 13.93
C PRO A 104 4.32 -4.45 15.10
N SER A 105 4.48 -3.16 15.26
CA SER A 105 3.79 -2.44 16.33
C SER A 105 2.30 -2.22 16.04
N LEU A 106 1.82 -2.54 14.82
CA LEU A 106 0.42 -2.39 14.50
C LEU A 106 -0.40 -3.54 15.07
N PRO A 107 -1.66 -3.28 15.58
CA PRO A 107 -2.56 -4.34 16.03
C PRO A 107 -2.93 -5.25 14.86
N GLU A 108 -3.08 -6.49 15.21
CA GLU A 108 -3.59 -7.43 14.21
C GLU A 108 -5.07 -7.24 14.05
N ASN A 109 -5.57 -7.18 14.13
CA ASN A 109 -6.82 -7.06 14.27
C ASN A 109 -7.55 -7.40 14.66
N SER A 110 -6.90 -7.40 15.03
CA SER A 110 -7.15 -7.60 15.49
C SER A 110 -7.61 -8.25 15.56
N ASN A 111 -7.56 -8.50 15.80
CA ASN A 111 -7.74 -9.15 16.08
C ASN A 111 -7.62 -9.93 16.39
N GLN A 112 -7.24 -9.87 16.73
CA GLN A 112 -7.00 -10.42 17.20
C GLN A 112 -6.78 -10.91 17.70
N PRO A 113 -6.81 -11.23 18.02
CA PRO A 113 -6.55 -11.61 18.69
C PRO A 113 -6.18 -12.17 19.33
N LYS A 114 -5.77 -12.06 19.72
CA LYS A 114 -5.56 -12.29 20.38
C LYS A 114 -5.15 -12.64 20.94
N LYS A 115 -4.77 -12.68 21.20
CA LYS A 115 -4.66 -12.85 21.77
C LYS A 115 -4.28 -13.02 22.31
N LYS A 116 -3.89 -13.03 22.54
CA LYS A 116 -3.85 -13.05 23.07
C LYS A 116 -3.51 -13.10 23.57
N GLN A 117 -3.09 -13.02 23.79
CA GLN A 117 -3.18 -12.93 24.21
C GLN A 117 -3.07 -13.02 24.65
N THR A 118 -2.53 -13.13 24.91
CA THR A 118 -2.84 -13.12 25.36
C THR A 118 -3.05 -13.11 25.78
N GLY A 119 -2.63 -13.24 25.91
CA GLY A 119 -3.22 -13.05 26.30
C GLY A 119 -3.48 -13.10 26.57
N LYS A 120 -3.43 -12.96 26.72
CA LYS A 120 -4.07 -12.93 27.03
C LYS A 120 -4.52 -13.05 27.12
N LYS A 121 -4.28 -13.00 27.08
CA LYS A 121 -4.96 -13.03 27.22
C LYS A 121 -5.24 -13.15 27.35
N MET A 122 -4.91 -13.16 27.48
CA MET A 122 -5.41 -13.17 27.54
C MET A 122 -5.61 -13.27 27.62
#